data_7e8cd9d82998d57d55dc0a1062f42e8f
#
_entry.id   7e8cd9d82998d57d55dc0a1062f42e8f
#
_cell.length_a   1.000
_cell.length_b   1.000
_cell.length_c   1.000
_cell.angle_alpha   90.00
_cell.angle_beta   90.00
_cell.angle_gamma   90.00
#
_symmetry.space_group_name_H-M   'P 1'
#
loop_
_entity.id
_entity.type
_entity.pdbx_description
1 polymer ?
#
loop_
_entity_poly.entity_id
_entity_poly.type
_entity_poly.pdbx_seq_one_letter_code
_entity_poly.pdbx_strand_id
1 'polypeptide(L)'
;MPNVPTITPGPDDAEYTPEGATETIPFITNVHAEKQSGRTNDTAEISDEEAYAKLKAKRAERRRKKLIRRGIAVGVVVAIALIAIIATLVINAQPAGTNGPVTDMVTEGTFTTTVEAKGQLKPISASVVSPSVDGTVAQINVQAGQSVNEGDVLMTIKNDALDSAVSEAQRAVAAAQEDLNNAKATLAAAQAAPTTDSDGSTGPSDANANANAVSTAQRNLASAQATLEQATAKAAERTVKAPSSGNIVELNAKVGATVTGGTIMGEGDTSGGKQCMQIADLSKMKVTVQVGAQDIAKIAVGQSANVTYPAFPDIVSQGTVTAIASVANSDAANGGGGSVTFNVDILIESPDARLKPG
;
A
#
# COMPACT_ATOMS: atom_id res chain seq x y z
N MET A 1 20.38 -11.47 42.82
CA MET A 1 20.94 -10.14 42.64
C MET A 1 21.78 -10.16 41.37
N PRO A 2 21.34 -9.61 40.26
CA PRO A 2 22.18 -9.36 39.11
C PRO A 2 22.50 -7.88 38.99
N ASN A 3 23.71 -7.66 38.63
CA ASN A 3 24.48 -6.46 38.49
C ASN A 3 23.89 -5.51 37.44
N VAL A 4 23.72 -4.23 37.82
CA VAL A 4 23.35 -3.13 36.92
C VAL A 4 24.63 -2.40 36.54
N PRO A 5 25.00 -2.19 35.30
CA PRO A 5 26.09 -1.30 34.94
C PRO A 5 25.58 0.15 34.89
N THR A 6 26.23 0.98 35.69
CA THR A 6 26.17 2.43 35.71
C THR A 6 26.85 3.00 34.48
N ILE A 7 26.15 3.81 33.67
CA ILE A 7 26.74 4.60 32.59
C ILE A 7 26.87 6.05 33.06
N THR A 8 28.09 6.53 33.11
CA THR A 8 28.51 7.92 33.38
C THR A 8 28.26 8.76 32.10
N PRO A 9 27.74 9.99 32.21
CA PRO A 9 27.69 10.91 31.08
C PRO A 9 29.03 11.67 30.94
N GLY A 10 29.56 11.73 29.73
CA GLY A 10 30.66 12.58 29.33
C GLY A 10 30.17 13.94 28.84
N PRO A 11 30.97 14.98 28.99
CA PRO A 11 30.61 16.34 28.67
C PRO A 11 30.95 16.68 27.22
N ASP A 12 30.02 17.30 26.50
CA ASP A 12 30.34 18.25 25.45
C ASP A 12 29.13 19.14 25.22
N ASP A 13 29.21 20.32 25.84
CA ASP A 13 28.41 21.49 25.57
C ASP A 13 28.79 22.06 24.20
N ALA A 14 27.87 22.13 23.29
CA ALA A 14 27.98 22.99 22.12
C ALA A 14 26.71 23.83 22.02
N GLU A 15 26.86 25.03 22.51
CA GLU A 15 25.99 26.19 22.42
C GLU A 15 25.72 26.53 20.94
N TYR A 16 24.47 26.44 20.53
CA TYR A 16 24.02 26.88 19.20
C TYR A 16 23.26 28.20 19.34
N THR A 17 23.92 29.31 19.00
CA THR A 17 23.29 30.62 18.79
C THR A 17 22.77 30.75 17.35
N PRO A 18 21.55 31.18 17.11
CA PRO A 18 21.11 31.53 15.77
C PRO A 18 21.46 32.99 15.45
N GLU A 19 22.42 33.18 14.57
CA GLU A 19 22.71 34.49 13.96
C GLU A 19 21.73 34.76 12.84
N GLY A 20 20.93 35.85 13.00
CA GLY A 20 20.04 36.36 12.00
C GLY A 20 20.80 37.15 10.93
N ALA A 21 20.73 36.73 9.72
CA ALA A 21 21.18 37.48 8.56
C ALA A 21 20.07 38.33 7.99
N THR A 22 20.12 39.63 8.25
CA THR A 22 19.37 40.67 7.53
C THR A 22 20.15 41.03 6.26
N GLU A 23 19.63 40.69 5.11
CA GLU A 23 20.15 41.19 3.83
C GLU A 23 19.68 42.61 3.61
N THR A 24 20.66 43.56 3.60
CA THR A 24 20.50 44.95 3.17
C THR A 24 20.78 45.08 1.69
N ILE A 25 19.85 45.66 0.96
CA ILE A 25 19.95 46.00 -0.45
C ILE A 25 20.87 47.24 -0.61
N PRO A 26 21.86 47.28 -1.52
CA PRO A 26 22.70 48.46 -1.72
C PRO A 26 22.04 49.51 -2.61
N PHE A 27 22.02 50.74 -2.10
CA PHE A 27 21.69 51.98 -2.85
C PHE A 27 22.80 52.28 -3.86
N ILE A 28 22.42 52.59 -5.10
CA ILE A 28 23.32 53.04 -6.14
C ILE A 28 23.40 54.59 -6.05
N THR A 29 24.56 55.09 -5.67
CA THR A 29 24.92 56.50 -5.67
C THR A 29 25.43 56.89 -7.05
N ASN A 30 24.81 57.85 -7.70
CA ASN A 30 25.27 58.45 -8.95
C ASN A 30 26.43 59.41 -8.69
N VAL A 31 27.53 59.16 -9.34
CA VAL A 31 28.74 59.96 -9.31
C VAL A 31 28.63 61.10 -10.30
N HIS A 32 28.87 62.31 -9.81
CA HIS A 32 29.10 63.55 -10.60
C HIS A 32 30.41 63.40 -11.40
N ALA A 33 30.35 63.78 -12.65
CA ALA A 33 31.54 64.06 -13.43
C ALA A 33 31.58 65.56 -13.73
N GLU A 34 32.57 66.12 -13.13
CA GLU A 34 33.10 67.49 -13.33
C GLU A 34 33.81 67.56 -14.68
N LYS A 35 33.55 68.64 -15.44
CA LYS A 35 34.48 68.99 -16.49
C LYS A 35 34.70 70.48 -16.53
N GLN A 36 35.94 70.85 -16.21
CA GLN A 36 36.55 72.14 -16.32
C GLN A 36 36.81 72.60 -17.76
N SER A 37 36.98 73.89 -17.86
CA SER A 37 37.98 74.66 -18.64
C SER A 37 37.56 75.21 -19.95
N GLY A 38 37.86 76.54 -20.08
CA GLY A 38 38.07 77.22 -21.33
C GLY A 38 37.87 78.74 -21.24
N ARG A 39 38.90 79.38 -20.78
CA ARG A 39 39.09 80.84 -20.72
C ARG A 39 39.66 81.25 -22.07
N THR A 40 39.03 82.17 -22.78
CA THR A 40 39.73 83.06 -23.68
C THR A 40 39.01 84.48 -23.65
N ASN A 41 39.84 85.44 -23.39
CA ASN A 41 39.58 86.85 -23.50
C ASN A 41 39.56 87.26 -24.97
N ASP A 42 38.62 88.05 -25.36
CA ASP A 42 38.81 88.95 -26.44
C ASP A 42 38.05 90.26 -26.14
N THR A 43 38.85 91.33 -26.05
CA THR A 43 38.49 92.72 -25.84
C THR A 43 38.16 93.27 -27.22
N ALA A 44 36.97 93.74 -27.40
CA ALA A 44 36.63 94.64 -28.56
C ALA A 44 35.82 95.81 -27.98
N GLU A 45 36.42 96.98 -28.19
CA GLU A 45 35.82 98.32 -27.92
C GLU A 45 34.51 98.47 -28.69
N ILE A 46 33.47 98.73 -27.94
CA ILE A 46 32.16 99.04 -28.51
C ILE A 46 31.89 100.51 -28.25
N SER A 47 31.67 101.34 -29.28
CA SER A 47 31.38 102.77 -29.25
C SER A 47 30.18 103.14 -28.39
N ASP A 48 30.23 104.28 -27.77
CA ASP A 48 29.23 104.82 -26.82
C ASP A 48 27.77 104.85 -27.33
N GLU A 49 27.55 104.87 -28.62
CA GLU A 49 26.20 104.86 -29.21
C GLU A 49 25.49 103.51 -29.14
N GLU A 50 26.21 102.40 -29.25
CA GLU A 50 25.63 101.04 -29.05
C GLU A 50 25.31 100.70 -27.57
N ALA A 51 26.01 101.36 -26.66
CA ALA A 51 25.74 101.22 -25.23
C ALA A 51 24.40 101.75 -24.79
N TYR A 52 23.97 102.86 -25.43
CA TYR A 52 22.69 103.50 -25.14
C TYR A 52 21.50 102.75 -25.68
N ALA A 53 21.62 102.14 -26.85
CA ALA A 53 20.59 101.27 -27.42
C ALA A 53 20.40 99.96 -26.60
N LYS A 54 21.48 99.40 -26.11
CA LYS A 54 21.44 98.17 -25.25
C LYS A 54 20.83 98.42 -23.87
N LEU A 55 21.00 99.62 -23.34
CA LEU A 55 20.38 100.03 -22.06
C LEU A 55 18.87 100.19 -22.15
N LYS A 56 18.37 100.77 -23.28
CA LYS A 56 16.93 100.98 -23.52
C LYS A 56 16.23 99.65 -23.78
N ALA A 57 16.88 98.69 -24.48
CA ALA A 57 16.38 97.33 -24.71
C ALA A 57 16.33 96.50 -23.42
N LYS A 58 17.38 96.59 -22.55
CA LYS A 58 17.38 95.95 -21.27
C LYS A 58 16.31 96.36 -20.28
N ARG A 59 15.90 97.70 -20.33
CA ARG A 59 14.80 98.21 -19.50
C ARG A 59 13.42 97.74 -19.97
N ALA A 60 13.21 97.50 -21.25
CA ALA A 60 11.97 96.99 -21.81
C ALA A 60 11.82 95.47 -21.50
N GLU A 61 12.95 94.70 -21.59
CA GLU A 61 12.93 93.27 -21.26
C GLU A 61 12.68 93.01 -19.77
N ARG A 62 13.21 93.84 -18.88
CA ARG A 62 12.98 93.69 -17.43
C ARG A 62 11.51 93.94 -17.06
N ARG A 63 10.78 94.84 -17.78
CA ARG A 63 9.35 95.07 -17.55
C ARG A 63 8.51 93.86 -18.08
N ARG A 64 8.85 93.36 -19.24
CA ARG A 64 8.16 92.18 -19.78
C ARG A 64 8.39 90.89 -18.90
N LYS A 65 9.62 90.68 -18.42
CA LYS A 65 9.95 89.53 -17.52
C LYS A 65 9.22 89.67 -16.18
N LYS A 66 8.99 90.87 -15.65
CA LYS A 66 8.23 91.06 -14.41
C LYS A 66 6.73 90.82 -14.62
N LEU A 67 6.17 91.17 -15.76
CA LEU A 67 4.75 90.92 -16.09
C LEU A 67 4.50 89.43 -16.34
N ILE A 68 5.42 88.77 -17.05
CA ILE A 68 5.33 87.31 -17.30
C ILE A 68 5.49 86.52 -15.98
N ARG A 69 6.45 86.96 -15.11
CA ARG A 69 6.61 86.30 -13.79
C ARG A 69 5.39 86.48 -12.89
N ARG A 70 4.72 87.69 -12.95
CA ARG A 70 3.49 87.91 -12.19
C ARG A 70 2.33 87.09 -12.78
N GLY A 71 2.22 86.99 -14.10
CA GLY A 71 1.23 86.13 -14.76
C GLY A 71 1.40 84.67 -14.44
N ILE A 72 2.65 84.12 -14.42
CA ILE A 72 2.96 82.76 -14.04
C ILE A 72 2.65 82.55 -12.56
N ALA A 73 3.01 83.47 -11.68
CA ALA A 73 2.71 83.32 -10.26
C ALA A 73 1.20 83.28 -9.98
N VAL A 74 0.41 84.12 -10.65
CA VAL A 74 -1.07 84.12 -10.55
C VAL A 74 -1.63 82.83 -11.13
N GLY A 75 -1.09 82.37 -12.26
CA GLY A 75 -1.51 81.10 -12.88
C GLY A 75 -1.24 79.88 -11.97
N VAL A 76 -0.07 79.82 -11.28
CA VAL A 76 0.25 78.80 -10.34
C VAL A 76 -0.66 78.77 -9.11
N VAL A 77 -0.98 80.02 -8.60
CA VAL A 77 -1.90 80.09 -7.44
C VAL A 77 -3.32 79.64 -7.84
N VAL A 78 -3.78 80.01 -9.04
CA VAL A 78 -5.09 79.56 -9.55
C VAL A 78 -5.08 78.05 -9.77
N ALA A 79 -3.97 77.46 -10.29
CA ALA A 79 -3.84 76.04 -10.47
C ALA A 79 -3.85 75.29 -9.13
N ILE A 80 -3.12 75.77 -8.11
CA ILE A 80 -3.13 75.21 -6.77
C ILE A 80 -4.53 75.32 -6.14
N ALA A 81 -5.22 76.45 -6.31
CA ALA A 81 -6.58 76.60 -5.82
C ALA A 81 -7.57 75.67 -6.51
N LEU A 82 -7.42 75.42 -7.83
CA LEU A 82 -8.22 74.45 -8.56
C LEU A 82 -7.93 73.03 -8.10
N ILE A 83 -6.65 72.66 -7.87
CA ILE A 83 -6.28 71.40 -7.34
C ILE A 83 -6.83 71.20 -5.92
N ALA A 84 -6.77 72.18 -5.09
CA ALA A 84 -7.34 72.16 -3.73
C ALA A 84 -8.87 72.01 -3.76
N ILE A 85 -9.57 72.63 -4.69
CA ILE A 85 -11.02 72.53 -4.88
C ILE A 85 -11.35 71.10 -5.40
N ILE A 86 -10.57 70.58 -6.34
CA ILE A 86 -10.77 69.25 -6.85
C ILE A 86 -10.47 68.25 -5.75
N ALA A 87 -9.40 68.43 -4.98
CA ALA A 87 -9.06 67.53 -3.85
C ALA A 87 -10.14 67.50 -2.77
N THR A 88 -10.72 68.73 -2.45
CA THR A 88 -11.82 68.75 -1.47
C THR A 88 -13.11 68.17 -2.03
N LEU A 89 -13.38 68.30 -3.33
CA LEU A 89 -14.52 67.66 -4.00
C LEU A 89 -14.33 66.14 -4.04
N VAL A 90 -13.11 65.62 -4.29
CA VAL A 90 -12.81 64.19 -4.32
C VAL A 90 -12.83 63.57 -2.91
N ILE A 91 -12.30 64.28 -1.91
CA ILE A 91 -12.33 63.83 -0.52
C ILE A 91 -13.77 63.84 0.05
N ASN A 92 -14.57 64.79 -0.35
CA ASN A 92 -15.98 64.86 0.08
C ASN A 92 -16.93 64.01 -0.76
N ALA A 93 -16.46 63.49 -1.91
CA ALA A 93 -17.19 62.55 -2.77
C ALA A 93 -16.90 61.07 -2.42
N GLN A 94 -16.20 60.80 -1.31
CA GLN A 94 -16.22 59.44 -0.80
C GLN A 94 -17.67 59.09 -0.45
N PRO A 95 -18.24 58.06 -1.08
CA PRO A 95 -19.55 57.62 -0.68
C PRO A 95 -19.43 57.23 0.80
N ALA A 96 -20.25 57.89 1.63
CA ALA A 96 -20.42 57.47 3.02
C ALA A 96 -20.65 55.98 3.00
N GLY A 97 -19.69 55.24 3.54
CA GLY A 97 -19.83 53.79 3.66
C GLY A 97 -21.18 53.55 4.32
N THR A 98 -22.07 52.95 3.59
CA THR A 98 -23.31 52.45 4.13
C THR A 98 -22.94 51.40 5.13
N ASN A 99 -22.81 51.79 6.42
CA ASN A 99 -22.88 50.87 7.56
C ASN A 99 -24.32 50.34 7.69
N GLY A 100 -24.87 49.86 6.56
CA GLY A 100 -26.05 49.04 6.58
C GLY A 100 -25.67 47.69 7.17
N PRO A 101 -26.52 47.04 7.96
CA PRO A 101 -26.25 45.65 8.37
C PRO A 101 -25.97 44.86 7.12
N VAL A 102 -24.80 44.17 7.10
CA VAL A 102 -24.47 43.22 6.03
C VAL A 102 -25.44 42.07 6.18
N THR A 103 -26.56 42.17 5.45
CA THR A 103 -27.51 41.08 5.35
C THR A 103 -27.04 40.21 4.21
N ASP A 104 -26.42 39.06 4.55
CA ASP A 104 -26.14 38.00 3.61
C ASP A 104 -27.35 37.09 3.52
N MET A 105 -27.73 36.70 2.32
CA MET A 105 -28.82 35.77 2.13
C MET A 105 -28.33 34.39 2.60
N VAL A 106 -28.99 33.81 3.61
CA VAL A 106 -28.80 32.43 4.00
C VAL A 106 -29.36 31.57 2.87
N THR A 107 -28.48 31.00 2.08
CA THR A 107 -28.84 29.92 1.13
C THR A 107 -28.83 28.59 1.88
N GLU A 108 -29.97 27.92 1.90
CA GLU A 108 -29.99 26.51 2.32
C GLU A 108 -29.20 25.68 1.32
N GLY A 109 -28.07 25.17 1.77
CA GLY A 109 -27.23 24.25 0.99
C GLY A 109 -27.05 22.95 1.77
N THR A 110 -26.90 21.84 1.06
CA THR A 110 -26.51 20.57 1.66
C THR A 110 -25.07 20.65 2.14
N PHE A 111 -24.86 20.53 3.44
CA PHE A 111 -23.51 20.44 4.01
C PHE A 111 -23.05 18.98 3.90
N THR A 112 -22.04 18.73 3.07
CA THR A 112 -21.46 17.40 2.92
C THR A 112 -20.17 17.34 3.73
N THR A 113 -20.12 16.49 4.73
CA THR A 113 -18.88 16.22 5.47
C THR A 113 -18.16 15.07 4.80
N THR A 114 -16.94 15.31 4.32
CA THR A 114 -16.08 14.28 3.73
C THR A 114 -15.02 13.88 4.74
N VAL A 115 -14.86 12.57 4.93
CA VAL A 115 -13.78 12.00 5.73
C VAL A 115 -12.79 11.37 4.77
N GLU A 116 -11.52 11.78 4.84
CA GLU A 116 -10.44 11.24 4.03
C GLU A 116 -9.57 10.32 4.90
N ALA A 117 -9.27 9.12 4.41
CA ALA A 117 -8.43 8.16 5.10
C ALA A 117 -7.58 7.37 4.10
N LYS A 118 -6.44 6.89 4.56
CA LYS A 118 -5.56 6.01 3.79
C LYS A 118 -5.78 4.56 4.21
N GLY A 119 -5.71 3.64 3.25
CA GLY A 119 -5.92 2.23 3.52
C GLY A 119 -5.17 1.32 2.55
N GLN A 120 -5.30 0.03 2.79
CA GLN A 120 -4.72 -1.02 1.97
C GLN A 120 -5.82 -1.80 1.26
N LEU A 121 -5.59 -2.09 -0.02
CA LEU A 121 -6.48 -2.92 -0.82
C LEU A 121 -6.17 -4.39 -0.55
N LYS A 122 -7.18 -5.15 -0.12
CA LYS A 122 -7.06 -6.57 0.20
C LYS A 122 -8.15 -7.37 -0.53
N PRO A 123 -7.90 -8.61 -0.93
CA PRO A 123 -8.96 -9.49 -1.41
C PRO A 123 -9.94 -9.79 -0.27
N ILE A 124 -11.19 -10.07 -0.61
CA ILE A 124 -12.19 -10.48 0.41
C ILE A 124 -11.86 -11.85 0.98
N SER A 125 -11.49 -12.77 0.11
CA SER A 125 -11.12 -14.13 0.48
C SER A 125 -9.74 -14.46 -0.07
N ALA A 126 -8.92 -15.06 0.77
CA ALA A 126 -7.62 -15.57 0.40
C ALA A 126 -7.43 -16.94 1.07
N SER A 127 -7.06 -17.94 0.28
CA SER A 127 -6.76 -19.29 0.74
C SER A 127 -5.26 -19.50 0.71
N VAL A 128 -4.72 -19.91 1.84
CA VAL A 128 -3.31 -20.31 1.93
C VAL A 128 -3.21 -21.75 1.48
N VAL A 129 -2.33 -22.01 0.53
CA VAL A 129 -2.01 -23.36 0.08
C VAL A 129 -0.82 -23.87 0.87
N SER A 130 -1.09 -24.82 1.76
CA SER A 130 -0.09 -25.50 2.58
C SER A 130 -0.08 -26.98 2.23
N PRO A 131 1.05 -27.54 1.77
CA PRO A 131 1.17 -28.96 1.52
C PRO A 131 0.94 -29.77 2.80
N SER A 132 0.25 -30.90 2.67
CA SER A 132 -0.02 -31.83 3.80
C SER A 132 1.15 -32.79 4.07
N VAL A 133 2.09 -32.87 3.14
CA VAL A 133 3.24 -33.80 3.21
C VAL A 133 4.55 -33.03 3.13
N ASP A 134 5.52 -33.50 3.90
CA ASP A 134 6.90 -33.00 3.85
C ASP A 134 7.63 -33.54 2.62
N GLY A 135 8.69 -32.87 2.21
CA GLY A 135 9.51 -33.28 1.10
C GLY A 135 10.18 -32.12 0.37
N THR A 136 10.53 -32.34 -0.88
CA THR A 136 11.16 -31.34 -1.74
C THR A 136 10.23 -30.99 -2.90
N VAL A 137 10.08 -29.71 -3.22
CA VAL A 137 9.30 -29.27 -4.38
C VAL A 137 9.94 -29.78 -5.66
N ALA A 138 9.29 -30.75 -6.33
CA ALA A 138 9.78 -31.31 -7.58
C ALA A 138 9.43 -30.43 -8.80
N GLN A 139 8.20 -29.95 -8.84
CA GLN A 139 7.70 -29.17 -9.97
C GLN A 139 6.65 -28.16 -9.50
N ILE A 140 6.63 -27.01 -10.14
CA ILE A 140 5.61 -25.97 -9.98
C ILE A 140 4.97 -25.76 -11.35
N ASN A 141 3.63 -25.88 -11.42
CA ASN A 141 2.87 -25.84 -12.66
C ASN A 141 2.21 -24.46 -12.90
N VAL A 142 2.39 -23.51 -12.00
CA VAL A 142 1.69 -22.24 -11.97
C VAL A 142 2.65 -21.08 -11.73
N GLN A 143 2.20 -19.87 -12.04
CA GLN A 143 2.98 -18.64 -11.87
C GLN A 143 2.20 -17.62 -11.01
N ALA A 144 2.94 -16.71 -10.37
CA ALA A 144 2.31 -15.58 -9.67
C ALA A 144 1.49 -14.72 -10.64
N GLY A 145 0.27 -14.36 -10.23
CA GLY A 145 -0.68 -13.63 -11.06
C GLY A 145 -1.55 -14.51 -11.99
N GLN A 146 -1.31 -15.81 -12.06
CA GLN A 146 -2.11 -16.72 -12.86
C GLN A 146 -3.44 -17.03 -12.19
N SER A 147 -4.52 -17.14 -13.00
CA SER A 147 -5.81 -17.63 -12.56
C SER A 147 -5.83 -19.15 -12.54
N VAL A 148 -6.39 -19.74 -11.48
CA VAL A 148 -6.54 -21.17 -11.28
C VAL A 148 -7.96 -21.51 -10.86
N ASN A 149 -8.40 -22.72 -11.20
CA ASN A 149 -9.68 -23.27 -10.74
C ASN A 149 -9.46 -24.22 -9.55
N GLU A 150 -10.51 -24.40 -8.76
CA GLU A 150 -10.51 -25.41 -7.70
C GLU A 150 -10.15 -26.79 -8.27
N GLY A 151 -9.20 -27.50 -7.62
CA GLY A 151 -8.71 -28.80 -8.03
C GLY A 151 -7.54 -28.77 -9.01
N ASP A 152 -7.19 -27.63 -9.61
CA ASP A 152 -6.01 -27.52 -10.48
C ASP A 152 -4.72 -27.90 -9.74
N VAL A 153 -3.81 -28.60 -10.43
CA VAL A 153 -2.52 -29.01 -9.87
C VAL A 153 -1.56 -27.83 -9.85
N LEU A 154 -1.21 -27.40 -8.64
CA LEU A 154 -0.34 -26.24 -8.43
C LEU A 154 1.13 -26.63 -8.42
N MET A 155 1.47 -27.67 -7.66
CA MET A 155 2.83 -28.18 -7.55
C MET A 155 2.85 -29.65 -7.15
N THR A 156 4.00 -30.30 -7.33
CA THR A 156 4.26 -31.66 -6.94
C THR A 156 5.45 -31.71 -5.98
N ILE A 157 5.28 -32.46 -4.90
CA ILE A 157 6.32 -32.70 -3.89
C ILE A 157 6.92 -34.09 -4.10
N LYS A 158 8.24 -34.18 -4.08
CA LYS A 158 8.97 -35.42 -4.05
C LYS A 158 9.17 -35.86 -2.59
N ASN A 159 8.75 -37.11 -2.28
CA ASN A 159 8.97 -37.73 -0.98
C ASN A 159 9.23 -39.20 -1.18
N ASP A 160 10.51 -39.58 -1.07
CA ASP A 160 10.97 -40.96 -1.32
C ASP A 160 10.46 -41.94 -0.24
N ALA A 161 10.12 -41.45 0.96
CA ALA A 161 9.57 -42.29 2.01
C ALA A 161 8.13 -42.73 1.68
N LEU A 162 7.32 -41.88 1.08
CA LEU A 162 5.97 -42.23 0.63
C LEU A 162 6.02 -43.22 -0.54
N ASP A 163 6.96 -43.09 -1.46
CA ASP A 163 7.14 -44.04 -2.57
C ASP A 163 7.55 -45.42 -2.03
N SER A 164 8.43 -45.43 -1.04
CA SER A 164 8.84 -46.66 -0.37
C SER A 164 7.68 -47.33 0.37
N ALA A 165 6.86 -46.53 1.09
CA ALA A 165 5.69 -47.05 1.82
C ALA A 165 4.63 -47.65 0.88
N VAL A 166 4.37 -47.04 -0.28
CA VAL A 166 3.46 -47.59 -1.29
C VAL A 166 4.03 -48.94 -1.84
N SER A 167 5.32 -48.97 -2.16
CA SER A 167 5.97 -50.18 -2.67
C SER A 167 5.97 -51.31 -1.65
N GLU A 168 6.13 -51.01 -0.37
CA GLU A 168 6.08 -52.00 0.72
C GLU A 168 4.66 -52.53 0.90
N ALA A 169 3.66 -51.65 0.92
CA ALA A 169 2.26 -52.05 1.02
C ALA A 169 1.81 -52.90 -0.20
N GLN A 170 2.30 -52.59 -1.41
CA GLN A 170 2.04 -53.40 -2.60
C GLN A 170 2.62 -54.82 -2.46
N ARG A 171 3.84 -54.93 -1.94
CA ARG A 171 4.47 -56.22 -1.68
C ARG A 171 3.73 -57.03 -0.60
N ALA A 172 3.24 -56.36 0.45
CA ALA A 172 2.44 -56.99 1.47
C ALA A 172 1.10 -57.55 0.93
N VAL A 173 0.43 -56.79 0.04
CA VAL A 173 -0.78 -57.27 -0.65
C VAL A 173 -0.47 -58.51 -1.51
N ALA A 174 0.64 -58.46 -2.27
CA ALA A 174 1.05 -59.61 -3.10
C ALA A 174 1.33 -60.88 -2.26
N ALA A 175 2.05 -60.72 -1.14
CA ALA A 175 2.31 -61.81 -0.23
C ALA A 175 1.03 -62.37 0.40
N ALA A 176 0.14 -61.52 0.90
CA ALA A 176 -1.15 -61.92 1.47
C ALA A 176 -2.07 -62.61 0.44
N GLN A 177 -1.98 -62.18 -0.82
CA GLN A 177 -2.71 -62.85 -1.91
C GLN A 177 -2.17 -64.26 -2.20
N GLU A 178 -0.84 -64.40 -2.16
CA GLU A 178 -0.17 -65.72 -2.29
C GLU A 178 -0.55 -66.64 -1.13
N ASP A 179 -0.52 -66.17 0.11
CA ASP A 179 -0.96 -66.91 1.28
C ASP A 179 -2.42 -67.38 1.16
N LEU A 180 -3.30 -66.52 0.68
CA LEU A 180 -4.70 -66.88 0.43
C LEU A 180 -4.81 -67.98 -0.65
N ASN A 181 -4.05 -67.89 -1.72
CA ASN A 181 -4.03 -68.89 -2.78
C ASN A 181 -3.55 -70.19 -2.28
N ASN A 182 -2.47 -70.25 -1.44
CA ASN A 182 -1.94 -71.40 -0.81
C ASN A 182 -2.93 -72.01 0.17
N ALA A 183 -3.57 -71.21 1.01
CA ALA A 183 -4.62 -71.71 1.92
C ALA A 183 -5.81 -72.30 1.19
N LYS A 184 -6.24 -71.66 0.07
CA LYS A 184 -7.30 -72.25 -0.78
C LYS A 184 -6.89 -73.57 -1.45
N ALA A 185 -5.64 -73.67 -1.93
CA ALA A 185 -5.10 -74.89 -2.53
C ALA A 185 -5.07 -76.00 -1.51
N THR A 186 -4.62 -75.72 -0.27
CA THR A 186 -4.60 -76.71 0.82
C THR A 186 -5.99 -77.16 1.20
N LEU A 187 -6.97 -76.24 1.27
CA LEU A 187 -8.37 -76.64 1.51
C LEU A 187 -8.93 -77.51 0.39
N ALA A 188 -8.67 -77.15 -0.87
CA ALA A 188 -9.12 -77.93 -2.02
C ALA A 188 -8.48 -79.35 -2.04
N ALA A 189 -7.19 -79.45 -1.71
CA ALA A 189 -6.51 -80.73 -1.61
C ALA A 189 -7.07 -81.61 -0.46
N ALA A 190 -7.38 -80.98 0.67
CA ALA A 190 -8.02 -81.68 1.78
C ALA A 190 -9.43 -82.18 1.48
N GLN A 191 -10.19 -81.42 0.67
CA GLN A 191 -11.50 -81.86 0.22
C GLN A 191 -11.48 -82.93 -0.89
N ALA A 192 -10.42 -83.00 -1.68
CA ALA A 192 -10.26 -83.91 -2.77
C ALA A 192 -9.64 -85.26 -2.28
N ALA A 193 -9.10 -85.35 -1.05
CA ALA A 193 -8.54 -86.58 -0.50
C ALA A 193 -9.66 -87.59 -0.32
N PRO A 194 -9.50 -88.87 -0.84
CA PRO A 194 -10.50 -89.85 -0.65
C PRO A 194 -10.61 -90.22 0.82
N THR A 195 -11.84 -90.23 1.37
CA THR A 195 -12.16 -90.72 2.70
C THR A 195 -11.96 -92.29 2.72
N THR A 196 -10.77 -92.74 2.93
CA THR A 196 -10.54 -94.14 3.20
C THR A 196 -10.82 -94.41 4.68
N ASP A 197 -12.04 -94.90 4.95
CA ASP A 197 -12.38 -95.53 6.24
C ASP A 197 -11.49 -96.67 6.54
N SER A 198 -10.45 -96.49 7.29
CA SER A 198 -9.75 -97.46 8.07
C SER A 198 -9.01 -96.76 9.20
N ASP A 199 -9.72 -96.65 10.34
CA ASP A 199 -9.21 -96.40 11.67
C ASP A 199 -8.11 -95.35 11.79
N GLY A 200 -8.51 -94.14 11.79
CA GLY A 200 -7.59 -93.02 12.05
C GLY A 200 -8.15 -91.72 11.65
N SER A 201 -9.05 -91.17 12.43
CA SER A 201 -9.27 -89.76 12.71
C SER A 201 -8.73 -88.73 11.69
N THR A 202 -9.25 -88.75 10.49
CA THR A 202 -9.37 -87.49 9.69
C THR A 202 -10.80 -87.01 9.86
N GLY A 203 -11.02 -86.48 11.05
CA GLY A 203 -12.31 -85.94 11.44
C GLY A 203 -12.58 -84.56 10.78
N PRO A 204 -13.80 -84.12 10.89
CA PRO A 204 -14.22 -82.73 10.41
C PRO A 204 -13.38 -81.58 10.99
N SER A 205 -12.42 -81.90 11.88
CA SER A 205 -11.47 -80.99 12.50
C SER A 205 -10.52 -80.34 11.48
N ASP A 206 -9.99 -81.10 10.50
CA ASP A 206 -8.97 -80.61 9.57
C ASP A 206 -9.58 -79.75 8.45
N ALA A 207 -10.78 -80.10 8.00
CA ALA A 207 -11.53 -79.30 7.02
C ALA A 207 -11.93 -77.93 7.63
N ASN A 208 -12.34 -77.93 8.91
CA ASN A 208 -12.63 -76.71 9.63
C ASN A 208 -11.36 -75.85 9.89
N ALA A 209 -10.24 -76.50 10.22
CA ALA A 209 -8.96 -75.85 10.40
C ALA A 209 -8.50 -75.14 9.08
N ASN A 210 -8.61 -75.85 7.95
CA ASN A 210 -8.26 -75.29 6.63
C ASN A 210 -9.23 -74.19 6.19
N ALA A 211 -10.52 -74.32 6.48
CA ALA A 211 -11.50 -73.25 6.23
C ALA A 211 -11.20 -72.03 7.08
N ASN A 212 -10.80 -72.21 8.34
CA ASN A 212 -10.37 -71.09 9.20
C ASN A 212 -9.05 -70.47 8.72
N ALA A 213 -8.11 -71.23 8.16
CA ALA A 213 -6.91 -70.72 7.54
C ALA A 213 -7.22 -69.82 6.32
N VAL A 214 -8.14 -70.25 5.44
CA VAL A 214 -8.61 -69.42 4.32
C VAL A 214 -9.27 -68.12 4.81
N SER A 215 -10.14 -68.24 5.82
CA SER A 215 -10.79 -67.04 6.40
C SER A 215 -9.77 -66.12 7.05
N THR A 216 -8.71 -66.60 7.66
CA THR A 216 -7.63 -65.79 8.22
C THR A 216 -6.81 -65.11 7.12
N ALA A 217 -6.44 -65.86 6.07
CA ALA A 217 -5.74 -65.27 4.92
C ALA A 217 -6.54 -64.24 4.20
N GLN A 218 -7.87 -64.43 4.12
CA GLN A 218 -8.77 -63.37 3.57
C GLN A 218 -8.75 -62.07 4.39
N ARG A 219 -8.77 -62.22 5.74
CA ARG A 219 -8.67 -61.03 6.62
C ARG A 219 -7.31 -60.35 6.51
N ASN A 220 -6.24 -61.14 6.40
CA ASN A 220 -4.90 -60.60 6.21
C ASN A 220 -4.79 -59.83 4.88
N LEU A 221 -5.34 -60.39 3.79
CA LEU A 221 -5.38 -59.70 2.50
C LEU A 221 -6.19 -58.39 2.59
N ALA A 222 -7.37 -58.40 3.22
CA ALA A 222 -8.17 -57.20 3.40
C ALA A 222 -7.41 -56.13 4.23
N SER A 223 -6.68 -56.57 5.27
CA SER A 223 -5.83 -55.65 6.06
C SER A 223 -4.68 -55.06 5.24
N ALA A 224 -4.00 -55.90 4.43
CA ALA A 224 -2.93 -55.42 3.54
C ALA A 224 -3.45 -54.46 2.47
N GLN A 225 -4.63 -54.74 1.90
CA GLN A 225 -5.29 -53.86 0.96
C GLN A 225 -5.64 -52.51 1.58
N ALA A 226 -6.18 -52.47 2.81
CA ALA A 226 -6.46 -51.24 3.53
C ALA A 226 -5.18 -50.42 3.81
N THR A 227 -4.07 -51.10 4.14
CA THR A 227 -2.76 -50.44 4.30
C THR A 227 -2.25 -49.86 3.00
N LEU A 228 -2.41 -50.55 1.87
CA LEU A 228 -2.05 -50.02 0.55
C LEU A 228 -2.89 -48.81 0.17
N GLU A 229 -4.20 -48.85 0.44
CA GLU A 229 -5.10 -47.74 0.19
C GLU A 229 -4.66 -46.50 0.99
N GLN A 230 -4.35 -46.66 2.27
CA GLN A 230 -3.84 -45.56 3.11
C GLN A 230 -2.49 -45.01 2.61
N ALA A 231 -1.55 -45.89 2.24
CA ALA A 231 -0.26 -45.45 1.69
C ALA A 231 -0.43 -44.67 0.37
N THR A 232 -1.32 -45.16 -0.50
CA THR A 232 -1.62 -44.52 -1.79
C THR A 232 -2.32 -43.18 -1.60
N ALA A 233 -3.26 -43.09 -0.66
CA ALA A 233 -3.93 -41.85 -0.33
C ALA A 233 -2.93 -40.78 0.17
N LYS A 234 -2.03 -41.15 1.09
CA LYS A 234 -0.95 -40.26 1.54
C LYS A 234 0.00 -39.89 0.40
N ALA A 235 0.33 -40.81 -0.49
CA ALA A 235 1.17 -40.52 -1.64
C ALA A 235 0.48 -39.58 -2.64
N ALA A 236 -0.84 -39.61 -2.76
CA ALA A 236 -1.60 -38.70 -3.60
C ALA A 236 -1.55 -37.25 -3.07
N GLU A 237 -1.38 -37.05 -1.76
CA GLU A 237 -1.24 -35.70 -1.15
C GLU A 237 0.05 -34.99 -1.58
N ARG A 238 1.01 -35.66 -2.23
CA ARG A 238 2.16 -35.00 -2.88
C ARG A 238 1.77 -34.06 -4.01
N THR A 239 0.62 -34.30 -4.62
CA THR A 239 0.06 -33.44 -5.63
C THR A 239 -0.78 -32.40 -4.95
N VAL A 240 -0.21 -31.21 -4.80
CA VAL A 240 -0.87 -30.07 -4.16
C VAL A 240 -1.82 -29.44 -5.16
N LYS A 241 -3.09 -29.39 -4.81
CA LYS A 241 -4.17 -28.84 -5.65
C LYS A 241 -4.70 -27.53 -5.06
N ALA A 242 -5.31 -26.72 -5.92
CA ALA A 242 -5.98 -25.49 -5.52
C ALA A 242 -7.22 -25.81 -4.65
N PRO A 243 -7.31 -25.26 -3.44
CA PRO A 243 -8.48 -25.46 -2.56
C PRO A 243 -9.68 -24.60 -2.97
N SER A 244 -9.49 -23.60 -3.81
CA SER A 244 -10.52 -22.70 -4.32
C SER A 244 -10.08 -22.08 -5.64
N SER A 245 -11.03 -21.64 -6.44
CA SER A 245 -10.74 -20.85 -7.65
C SER A 245 -10.32 -19.42 -7.26
N GLY A 246 -9.40 -18.83 -8.04
CA GLY A 246 -8.91 -17.48 -7.80
C GLY A 246 -7.60 -17.21 -8.54
N ASN A 247 -6.93 -16.11 -8.16
CA ASN A 247 -5.64 -15.72 -8.71
C ASN A 247 -4.54 -16.00 -7.68
N ILE A 248 -3.39 -16.43 -8.14
CA ILE A 248 -2.20 -16.63 -7.29
C ILE A 248 -1.63 -15.25 -6.99
N VAL A 249 -1.82 -14.78 -5.75
CA VAL A 249 -1.33 -13.46 -5.31
C VAL A 249 0.08 -13.54 -4.74
N GLU A 250 0.44 -14.68 -4.17
CA GLU A 250 1.76 -14.91 -3.60
C GLU A 250 2.24 -16.31 -3.97
N LEU A 251 3.49 -16.42 -4.44
CA LEU A 251 4.16 -17.69 -4.76
C LEU A 251 5.57 -17.65 -4.21
N ASN A 252 5.76 -18.26 -3.05
CA ASN A 252 7.06 -18.38 -2.38
C ASN A 252 7.76 -19.71 -2.71
N ALA A 253 6.99 -20.68 -3.22
CA ALA A 253 7.51 -21.97 -3.62
C ALA A 253 8.53 -21.83 -4.75
N LYS A 254 9.64 -22.58 -4.61
CA LYS A 254 10.68 -22.72 -5.64
C LYS A 254 10.99 -24.19 -5.82
N VAL A 255 11.27 -24.61 -7.04
CA VAL A 255 11.73 -25.98 -7.33
C VAL A 255 13.01 -26.25 -6.54
N GLY A 256 13.07 -27.38 -5.85
CA GLY A 256 14.18 -27.75 -4.98
C GLY A 256 14.06 -27.27 -3.54
N ALA A 257 13.09 -26.41 -3.20
CA ALA A 257 12.87 -25.96 -1.83
C ALA A 257 12.32 -27.10 -0.96
N THR A 258 12.73 -27.12 0.31
CA THR A 258 12.23 -28.09 1.30
C THR A 258 10.92 -27.60 1.90
N VAL A 259 9.94 -28.51 1.95
CA VAL A 259 8.64 -28.30 2.61
C VAL A 259 8.65 -29.07 3.91
N THR A 260 8.32 -28.41 5.01
CA THR A 260 8.19 -29.02 6.34
C THR A 260 7.04 -28.37 7.09
N GLY A 261 6.12 -29.20 7.60
CA GLY A 261 4.96 -28.72 8.35
C GLY A 261 4.07 -27.77 7.56
N GLY A 262 3.96 -27.95 6.23
CA GLY A 262 3.13 -27.10 5.35
C GLY A 262 3.75 -25.74 4.97
N THR A 263 4.98 -25.49 5.38
CA THR A 263 5.72 -24.26 5.08
C THR A 263 6.97 -24.54 4.27
N ILE A 264 7.46 -23.56 3.54
CA ILE A 264 8.71 -23.64 2.78
C ILE A 264 9.83 -23.04 3.61
N MET A 265 10.90 -23.79 3.75
CA MET A 265 12.18 -23.32 4.27
C MET A 265 13.06 -22.91 3.08
N GLY A 266 13.45 -21.64 3.01
CA GLY A 266 14.48 -21.17 2.10
C GLY A 266 15.86 -21.59 2.58
N GLU A 267 16.80 -21.75 1.65
CA GLU A 267 18.21 -21.99 1.97
C GLU A 267 18.75 -20.82 2.82
N GLY A 268 19.03 -21.07 4.10
CA GLY A 268 19.52 -20.05 5.05
C GLY A 268 18.46 -19.35 5.91
N ASP A 269 17.19 -19.71 5.81
CA ASP A 269 16.11 -19.10 6.59
C ASP A 269 15.95 -19.83 7.95
N THR A 270 16.50 -19.24 9.02
CA THR A 270 16.37 -19.74 10.40
C THR A 270 15.15 -19.20 11.15
N SER A 271 14.36 -18.34 10.51
CA SER A 271 13.26 -17.59 11.14
C SER A 271 11.89 -17.96 10.56
N GLY A 272 11.44 -19.19 10.81
CA GLY A 272 10.07 -19.61 10.51
C GLY A 272 9.77 -19.76 9.01
N GLY A 273 9.23 -20.90 8.59
CA GLY A 273 8.91 -21.15 7.19
C GLY A 273 7.86 -20.17 6.65
N LYS A 274 7.96 -19.84 5.37
CA LYS A 274 6.99 -19.02 4.64
C LYS A 274 5.86 -19.88 4.11
N GLN A 275 4.69 -19.27 3.95
CA GLN A 275 3.58 -19.89 3.23
C GLN A 275 4.01 -20.27 1.81
N CYS A 276 3.61 -21.43 1.32
CA CYS A 276 4.01 -21.89 0.00
C CYS A 276 3.44 -21.03 -1.11
N MET A 277 2.14 -20.75 -1.00
CA MET A 277 1.38 -20.02 -2.01
C MET A 277 0.10 -19.47 -1.40
N GLN A 278 -0.39 -18.36 -1.94
CA GLN A 278 -1.69 -17.78 -1.59
C GLN A 278 -2.53 -17.59 -2.85
N ILE A 279 -3.76 -18.08 -2.81
CA ILE A 279 -4.77 -17.89 -3.84
C ILE A 279 -5.82 -16.94 -3.28
N ALA A 280 -6.19 -15.92 -4.06
CA ALA A 280 -7.21 -14.97 -3.66
C ALA A 280 -8.22 -14.73 -4.77
N ASP A 281 -9.47 -14.55 -4.38
CA ASP A 281 -10.51 -14.09 -5.28
C ASP A 281 -10.41 -12.56 -5.42
N LEU A 282 -10.08 -12.11 -6.62
CA LEU A 282 -9.96 -10.70 -6.96
C LEU A 282 -11.23 -10.13 -7.61
N SER A 283 -12.30 -10.89 -7.71
CA SER A 283 -13.59 -10.43 -8.25
C SER A 283 -14.22 -9.36 -7.37
N LYS A 284 -13.95 -9.41 -6.09
CA LYS A 284 -14.34 -8.42 -5.10
C LYS A 284 -13.14 -8.11 -4.20
N MET A 285 -12.98 -6.85 -3.88
CA MET A 285 -11.89 -6.42 -3.00
C MET A 285 -12.44 -5.57 -1.85
N LYS A 286 -11.70 -5.51 -0.77
CA LYS A 286 -11.97 -4.60 0.33
C LYS A 286 -10.79 -3.68 0.57
N VAL A 287 -11.09 -2.44 0.90
CA VAL A 287 -10.10 -1.49 1.40
C VAL A 287 -10.30 -1.35 2.90
N THR A 288 -9.27 -1.68 3.66
CA THR A 288 -9.27 -1.41 5.10
C THR A 288 -8.57 -0.08 5.33
N VAL A 289 -9.32 0.92 5.76
CA VAL A 289 -8.83 2.26 6.07
C VAL A 289 -8.77 2.48 7.57
N GLN A 290 -7.80 3.29 8.02
CA GLN A 290 -7.70 3.69 9.41
C GLN A 290 -8.27 5.10 9.58
N VAL A 291 -9.30 5.22 10.40
CA VAL A 291 -10.01 6.47 10.68
C VAL A 291 -9.81 6.88 12.12
N GLY A 292 -9.51 8.14 12.36
CA GLY A 292 -9.33 8.69 13.70
C GLY A 292 -10.62 8.67 14.54
N ALA A 293 -10.47 8.62 15.86
CA ALA A 293 -11.58 8.60 16.81
C ALA A 293 -12.53 9.81 16.67
N GLN A 294 -12.05 10.93 16.14
CA GLN A 294 -12.87 12.13 15.94
C GLN A 294 -13.81 12.03 14.74
N ASP A 295 -13.42 11.23 13.73
CA ASP A 295 -14.15 11.12 12.47
C ASP A 295 -14.99 9.85 12.37
N ILE A 296 -14.72 8.85 13.21
CA ILE A 296 -15.45 7.57 13.15
C ILE A 296 -16.95 7.74 13.42
N ALA A 297 -17.32 8.74 14.25
CA ALA A 297 -18.71 9.06 14.55
C ALA A 297 -19.51 9.60 13.33
N LYS A 298 -18.80 10.00 12.26
CA LYS A 298 -19.38 10.53 11.02
C LYS A 298 -19.59 9.43 9.96
N ILE A 299 -19.09 8.21 10.23
CA ILE A 299 -19.14 7.09 9.30
C ILE A 299 -20.17 6.08 9.77
N ALA A 300 -20.99 5.60 8.86
CA ALA A 300 -21.98 4.56 9.11
C ALA A 300 -21.82 3.40 8.12
N VAL A 301 -22.17 2.19 8.58
CA VAL A 301 -22.26 1.01 7.72
C VAL A 301 -23.34 1.24 6.66
N GLY A 302 -23.03 0.90 5.41
CA GLY A 302 -23.89 1.15 4.25
C GLY A 302 -23.61 2.47 3.53
N GLN A 303 -22.73 3.31 4.06
CA GLN A 303 -22.35 4.58 3.41
C GLN A 303 -21.46 4.33 2.18
N SER A 304 -21.68 5.09 1.11
CA SER A 304 -20.83 5.05 -0.09
C SER A 304 -19.51 5.76 0.15
N ALA A 305 -18.44 5.22 -0.42
CA ALA A 305 -17.10 5.79 -0.39
C ALA A 305 -16.48 5.78 -1.80
N ASN A 306 -15.73 6.82 -2.13
CA ASN A 306 -14.94 6.86 -3.35
C ASN A 306 -13.48 6.51 -3.00
N VAL A 307 -12.95 5.49 -3.68
CA VAL A 307 -11.58 5.03 -3.50
C VAL A 307 -10.75 5.45 -4.70
N THR A 308 -9.69 6.20 -4.47
CA THR A 308 -8.72 6.62 -5.47
C THR A 308 -7.37 5.94 -5.22
N TYR A 309 -6.63 5.68 -6.26
CA TYR A 309 -5.38 4.93 -6.21
C TYR A 309 -4.22 5.82 -6.67
N PRO A 310 -3.20 6.09 -5.84
CA PRO A 310 -2.06 6.92 -6.25
C PRO A 310 -1.31 6.39 -7.47
N ALA A 311 -1.26 5.07 -7.63
CA ALA A 311 -0.62 4.42 -8.79
C ALA A 311 -1.44 4.54 -10.10
N PHE A 312 -2.74 4.77 -9.99
CA PHE A 312 -3.69 4.84 -11.11
C PHE A 312 -4.68 5.99 -10.87
N PRO A 313 -4.29 7.24 -11.10
CA PRO A 313 -5.15 8.40 -10.81
C PRO A 313 -6.39 8.48 -11.71
N ASP A 314 -6.42 7.72 -12.80
CA ASP A 314 -7.54 7.56 -13.72
C ASP A 314 -8.62 6.60 -13.20
N ILE A 315 -8.31 5.80 -12.17
CA ILE A 315 -9.25 4.84 -11.59
C ILE A 315 -9.87 5.41 -10.32
N VAL A 316 -11.19 5.51 -10.31
CA VAL A 316 -11.98 5.79 -9.11
C VAL A 316 -12.96 4.66 -8.92
N SER A 317 -12.83 3.92 -7.84
CA SER A 317 -13.75 2.83 -7.50
C SER A 317 -14.77 3.31 -6.48
N GLN A 318 -16.03 2.99 -6.72
CA GLN A 318 -17.07 3.15 -5.71
C GLN A 318 -17.08 1.94 -4.79
N GLY A 319 -17.12 2.19 -3.50
CA GLY A 319 -17.23 1.17 -2.48
C GLY A 319 -18.32 1.49 -1.47
N THR A 320 -18.68 0.50 -0.69
CA THR A 320 -19.66 0.62 0.40
C THR A 320 -19.00 0.22 1.72
N VAL A 321 -19.20 1.01 2.77
CA VAL A 321 -18.74 0.67 4.12
C VAL A 321 -19.49 -0.56 4.62
N THR A 322 -18.78 -1.66 4.84
CA THR A 322 -19.37 -2.93 5.29
C THR A 322 -19.19 -3.20 6.77
N ALA A 323 -18.07 -2.74 7.34
CA ALA A 323 -17.79 -2.95 8.74
C ALA A 323 -16.97 -1.80 9.33
N ILE A 324 -17.21 -1.54 10.62
CA ILE A 324 -16.44 -0.61 11.44
C ILE A 324 -15.94 -1.41 12.64
N ALA A 325 -14.62 -1.43 12.85
CA ALA A 325 -14.04 -2.16 13.97
C ALA A 325 -14.48 -1.55 15.31
N SER A 326 -14.91 -2.41 16.23
CA SER A 326 -15.30 -2.00 17.59
C SER A 326 -14.09 -1.80 18.52
N VAL A 327 -12.90 -2.29 18.10
CA VAL A 327 -11.65 -2.17 18.86
C VAL A 327 -10.75 -1.17 18.16
N ALA A 328 -10.25 -0.22 18.92
CA ALA A 328 -9.31 0.76 18.41
C ALA A 328 -7.91 0.14 18.25
N ASN A 329 -7.24 0.52 17.17
CA ASN A 329 -5.80 0.30 17.03
C ASN A 329 -5.08 1.45 17.74
N SER A 330 -4.32 1.13 18.78
CA SER A 330 -3.42 2.07 19.43
C SER A 330 -1.99 1.63 19.09
N ASP A 331 -1.24 2.44 18.35
CA ASP A 331 0.21 2.25 18.14
C ASP A 331 0.97 2.60 19.44
N ALA A 332 0.55 2.01 20.57
CA ALA A 332 1.18 2.21 21.87
C ALA A 332 2.56 1.54 22.00
N ALA A 333 3.02 0.83 20.96
CA ALA A 333 4.28 0.05 21.04
C ALA A 333 5.56 0.88 21.07
N ASN A 334 5.52 2.21 20.83
CA ASN A 334 6.73 3.05 20.75
C ASN A 334 6.68 4.34 21.58
N GLY A 335 5.97 4.37 22.72
CA GLY A 335 6.16 5.44 23.74
C GLY A 335 5.87 6.88 23.32
N GLY A 336 5.35 7.12 22.12
CA GLY A 336 4.91 8.43 21.65
C GLY A 336 3.40 8.42 21.49
N GLY A 337 2.69 9.46 21.93
CA GLY A 337 1.25 9.60 21.96
C GLY A 337 0.55 9.18 20.65
N GLY A 338 0.31 7.88 20.51
CA GLY A 338 -0.31 7.28 19.33
C GLY A 338 -1.76 7.74 19.21
N SER A 339 -2.14 8.19 18.02
CA SER A 339 -3.53 8.51 17.75
C SER A 339 -4.36 7.22 17.78
N VAL A 340 -5.50 7.27 18.44
CA VAL A 340 -6.48 6.19 18.44
C VAL A 340 -7.18 6.15 17.10
N THR A 341 -7.03 5.03 16.36
CA THR A 341 -7.67 4.83 15.06
C THR A 341 -8.55 3.58 15.08
N PHE A 342 -9.54 3.57 14.22
CA PHE A 342 -10.43 2.43 14.02
C PHE A 342 -10.32 1.96 12.57
N ASN A 343 -10.34 0.65 12.38
CA ASN A 343 -10.38 0.08 11.04
C ASN A 343 -11.81 0.14 10.49
N VAL A 344 -11.94 0.64 9.28
CA VAL A 344 -13.19 0.66 8.51
C VAL A 344 -12.96 -0.13 7.23
N ASP A 345 -13.78 -1.15 7.00
CA ASP A 345 -13.73 -1.97 5.80
C ASP A 345 -14.74 -1.45 4.76
N ILE A 346 -14.24 -1.15 3.59
CA ILE A 346 -14.99 -0.67 2.42
C ILE A 346 -14.94 -1.74 1.35
N LEU A 347 -16.09 -2.26 0.95
CA LEU A 347 -16.23 -3.26 -0.10
C LEU A 347 -16.28 -2.60 -1.46
N ILE A 348 -15.48 -3.10 -2.40
CA ILE A 348 -15.50 -2.77 -3.82
C ILE A 348 -16.00 -4.01 -4.57
N GLU A 349 -17.20 -3.93 -5.17
CA GLU A 349 -17.83 -5.08 -5.83
C GLU A 349 -17.26 -5.38 -7.22
N SER A 350 -16.72 -4.37 -7.88
CA SER A 350 -16.18 -4.50 -9.24
C SER A 350 -14.86 -3.73 -9.34
N PRO A 351 -13.77 -4.29 -8.81
CA PRO A 351 -12.46 -3.68 -8.93
C PRO A 351 -11.97 -3.73 -10.38
N ASP A 352 -11.19 -2.71 -10.80
CA ASP A 352 -10.51 -2.73 -12.10
C ASP A 352 -9.46 -3.85 -12.11
N ALA A 353 -9.35 -4.58 -13.22
CA ALA A 353 -8.43 -5.72 -13.39
C ALA A 353 -6.94 -5.34 -13.25
N ARG A 354 -6.60 -4.07 -13.37
CA ARG A 354 -5.24 -3.54 -13.17
C ARG A 354 -4.84 -3.43 -11.71
N LEU A 355 -5.83 -3.41 -10.80
CA LEU A 355 -5.59 -3.28 -9.36
C LEU A 355 -5.06 -4.60 -8.80
N LYS A 356 -4.03 -4.50 -7.98
CA LYS A 356 -3.45 -5.63 -7.27
C LYS A 356 -3.54 -5.38 -5.77
N PRO A 357 -3.73 -6.44 -4.96
CA PRO A 357 -3.65 -6.35 -3.51
C PRO A 357 -2.27 -5.85 -3.06
N GLY A 358 -2.25 -5.02 -1.99
CA GLY A 358 -1.01 -4.49 -1.41
C GLY A 358 -1.13 -3.08 -0.86
#